data_eee948069efcdad321ef2dd8027e6f55
#
_entry.id   eee948069efcdad321ef2dd8027e6f55
#
_cell.length_a   1.000
_cell.length_b   1.000
_cell.length_c   1.000
_cell.angle_alpha   90.00
_cell.angle_beta   90.00
_cell.angle_gamma   90.00
#
_symmetry.space_group_name_H-M   'P 1'
#
loop_
_entity.id
_entity.type
_entity.pdbx_description
1 polymer ?
#
loop_
_entity_poly.entity_id
_entity_poly.type
_entity_poly.pdbx_seq_one_letter_code
_entity_poly.pdbx_strand_id
1 'polypeptide(L)'
;MTQVDPRIRHSPFDPDDALAAHDPAGLVHWPHEHERKGFFTDTSICIGCKACEVACKEWNQNPQDGDFELLGSSYDNTGSLGANTWRHVAFIEQDAERIEQARESGRKLTNLGMPTVRPADAGDSALLPSAATASRNPQEILAAYDGKLPDTPEFRWLMSSDVCKHCTYAGCLDVCPTGALYRTEFGTVVVQADVCNGCGTCVAGCPFGVIERRDDGTVQTRAERNEHVNEFEQEIPNKGTANKCTLCYDRLIVGETPACAKTCPTTSIKFGDRESMVEQAQERVAQLHAQGMTEARLYGANPNDGVGGTGSVFLLLDEPEVYGLPPDPRVPTKDLPQMFKTAAIAAAGMVGAVALAFLGGRK
;
A
#
# COMPACT_ATOMS: atom_id res chain seq x y z
N MET A 1 -10.34 -18.27 -34.98
CA MET A 1 -9.53 -17.06 -35.22
C MET A 1 -10.07 -16.01 -34.28
N THR A 2 -9.52 -15.94 -33.08
CA THR A 2 -9.83 -14.90 -32.10
C THR A 2 -9.24 -13.58 -32.62
N GLN A 3 -10.09 -12.61 -32.92
CA GLN A 3 -9.64 -11.24 -33.20
C GLN A 3 -8.91 -10.73 -31.99
N VAL A 4 -7.62 -10.50 -32.16
CA VAL A 4 -6.83 -9.78 -31.16
C VAL A 4 -7.36 -8.35 -31.11
N ASP A 5 -7.77 -7.91 -29.94
CA ASP A 5 -8.27 -6.54 -29.70
C ASP A 5 -7.19 -5.54 -30.17
N PRO A 6 -7.51 -4.62 -31.09
CA PRO A 6 -6.56 -3.64 -31.59
C PRO A 6 -5.99 -2.71 -30.51
N ARG A 7 -6.61 -2.67 -29.33
CA ARG A 7 -6.14 -1.91 -28.16
C ARG A 7 -4.90 -2.52 -27.48
N ILE A 8 -4.56 -3.79 -27.79
CA ILE A 8 -3.38 -4.49 -27.21
C ILE A 8 -2.06 -4.11 -27.93
N ARG A 9 -2.09 -3.24 -28.92
CA ARG A 9 -0.91 -2.90 -29.73
C ARG A 9 -0.05 -1.74 -29.24
N HIS A 10 -0.39 -1.10 -28.14
CA HIS A 10 0.46 -0.04 -27.61
C HIS A 10 1.60 -0.65 -26.81
N SER A 11 2.79 -0.54 -27.38
CA SER A 11 4.02 -0.88 -26.67
C SER A 11 4.21 0.13 -25.52
N PRO A 12 4.49 -0.29 -24.26
CA PRO A 12 4.84 0.65 -23.20
C PRO A 12 6.09 1.47 -23.50
N PHE A 13 6.71 1.23 -24.65
CA PHE A 13 7.90 1.91 -25.16
C PHE A 13 7.62 2.82 -26.36
N ASP A 14 6.36 3.08 -26.68
CA ASP A 14 6.02 4.02 -27.76
C ASP A 14 6.24 5.45 -27.24
N PRO A 15 7.27 6.17 -27.74
CA PRO A 15 7.59 7.52 -27.28
C PRO A 15 6.52 8.56 -27.67
N ASP A 16 5.59 8.21 -28.58
CA ASP A 16 4.56 9.12 -29.06
C ASP A 16 3.25 8.97 -28.30
N ASP A 17 3.14 8.04 -27.34
CA ASP A 17 1.96 7.88 -26.50
C ASP A 17 2.05 8.80 -25.27
N ALA A 18 1.87 10.09 -25.51
CA ALA A 18 1.84 11.10 -24.44
C ALA A 18 0.65 10.92 -23.46
N LEU A 19 -0.40 10.21 -23.87
CA LEU A 19 -1.53 9.83 -23.00
C LEU A 19 -1.15 8.71 -22.03
N ALA A 20 -0.37 7.72 -22.48
CA ALA A 20 0.12 6.66 -21.64
C ALA A 20 1.05 7.16 -20.51
N ALA A 21 1.76 8.28 -20.74
CA ALA A 21 2.61 8.90 -19.73
C ALA A 21 1.83 9.50 -18.54
N HIS A 22 0.54 9.76 -18.71
CA HIS A 22 -0.34 10.35 -17.70
C HIS A 22 -1.38 9.38 -17.13
N ASP A 23 -1.60 8.24 -17.77
CA ASP A 23 -2.51 7.18 -17.31
C ASP A 23 -1.72 5.95 -16.85
N PRO A 24 -1.51 5.79 -15.54
CA PRO A 24 -0.83 4.60 -15.01
C PRO A 24 -1.53 3.28 -15.38
N ALA A 25 -2.84 3.30 -15.61
CA ALA A 25 -3.58 2.11 -16.00
C ALA A 25 -3.27 1.71 -17.44
N GLY A 26 -3.09 2.66 -18.34
CA GLY A 26 -2.63 2.41 -19.71
C GLY A 26 -1.24 1.78 -19.76
N LEU A 27 -0.32 2.23 -18.90
CA LEU A 27 1.03 1.70 -18.81
C LEU A 27 1.10 0.24 -18.36
N VAL A 28 0.13 -0.22 -17.59
CA VAL A 28 0.07 -1.61 -17.09
C VAL A 28 -0.89 -2.49 -17.87
N HIS A 29 -1.39 -2.04 -19.01
CA HIS A 29 -2.30 -2.77 -19.93
C HIS A 29 -3.49 -3.41 -19.24
N TRP A 30 -4.09 -2.68 -18.31
CA TRP A 30 -5.23 -3.19 -17.59
C TRP A 30 -6.53 -2.90 -18.37
N PRO A 31 -7.43 -3.85 -18.48
CA PRO A 31 -8.68 -3.61 -19.19
C PRO A 31 -9.53 -2.58 -18.41
N HIS A 32 -9.93 -1.50 -19.09
CA HIS A 32 -10.76 -0.42 -18.52
C HIS A 32 -12.26 -0.74 -18.49
N GLU A 33 -12.64 -2.00 -18.46
CA GLU A 33 -14.06 -2.40 -18.43
C GLU A 33 -14.73 -2.09 -17.09
N HIS A 34 -13.94 -2.01 -16.03
CA HIS A 34 -14.39 -1.68 -14.68
C HIS A 34 -13.50 -0.61 -14.06
N GLU A 35 -14.09 0.21 -13.21
CA GLU A 35 -13.33 1.14 -12.39
C GLU A 35 -12.44 0.39 -11.40
N ARG A 36 -11.23 0.91 -11.22
CA ARG A 36 -10.30 0.33 -10.27
C ARG A 36 -10.86 0.38 -8.87
N LYS A 37 -10.93 -0.77 -8.20
CA LYS A 37 -11.36 -0.89 -6.81
C LYS A 37 -10.18 -0.73 -5.85
N GLY A 38 -10.47 -0.24 -4.66
CA GLY A 38 -9.46 -0.05 -3.62
C GLY A 38 -10.03 0.06 -2.22
N PHE A 39 -9.12 0.15 -1.25
CA PHE A 39 -9.44 0.43 0.14
C PHE A 39 -9.01 1.85 0.51
N PHE A 40 -9.79 2.44 1.40
CA PHE A 40 -9.32 3.53 2.25
C PHE A 40 -9.34 3.04 3.70
N THR A 41 -8.18 3.02 4.35
CA THR A 41 -8.01 2.65 5.76
C THR A 41 -7.71 3.91 6.58
N ASP A 42 -8.65 4.31 7.41
CA ASP A 42 -8.53 5.43 8.34
C ASP A 42 -8.04 4.93 9.71
N THR A 43 -6.74 5.11 9.98
CA THR A 43 -6.16 4.65 11.26
C THR A 43 -6.60 5.52 12.44
N SER A 44 -7.14 6.73 12.21
CA SER A 44 -7.61 7.61 13.27
C SER A 44 -8.83 7.09 14.03
N ILE A 45 -9.59 6.19 13.42
CA ILE A 45 -10.80 5.58 14.00
C ILE A 45 -10.71 4.06 14.14
N CYS A 46 -9.55 3.48 13.84
CA CYS A 46 -9.32 2.06 14.06
C CYS A 46 -9.22 1.78 15.57
N ILE A 47 -9.97 0.78 16.05
CA ILE A 47 -9.99 0.38 17.46
C ILE A 47 -9.22 -0.92 17.73
N GLY A 48 -8.49 -1.45 16.75
CA GLY A 48 -7.67 -2.65 16.91
C GLY A 48 -8.45 -3.94 17.21
N CYS A 49 -9.74 -4.00 16.92
CA CYS A 49 -10.59 -5.15 17.29
C CYS A 49 -10.28 -6.44 16.55
N LYS A 50 -9.38 -6.42 15.55
CA LYS A 50 -8.99 -7.55 14.69
C LYS A 50 -10.11 -8.26 13.92
N ALA A 51 -11.34 -7.76 13.96
CA ALA A 51 -12.47 -8.36 13.22
C ALA A 51 -12.18 -8.49 11.72
N CYS A 52 -11.46 -7.52 11.13
CA CYS A 52 -11.06 -7.55 9.73
C CYS A 52 -10.02 -8.64 9.43
N GLU A 53 -9.12 -8.92 10.36
CA GLU A 53 -8.11 -9.98 10.27
C GLU A 53 -8.80 -11.36 10.32
N VAL A 54 -9.66 -11.56 11.31
CA VAL A 54 -10.44 -12.80 11.44
C VAL A 54 -11.34 -13.03 10.22
N ALA A 55 -12.11 -12.03 9.80
CA ALA A 55 -12.98 -12.17 8.63
C ALA A 55 -12.21 -12.47 7.34
N CYS A 56 -11.00 -11.90 7.18
CA CYS A 56 -10.13 -12.20 6.04
C CYS A 56 -9.65 -13.65 6.10
N LYS A 57 -9.24 -14.10 7.27
CA LYS A 57 -8.72 -15.46 7.49
C LYS A 57 -9.80 -16.51 7.24
N GLU A 58 -10.98 -16.33 7.82
CA GLU A 58 -12.13 -17.24 7.67
C GLU A 58 -12.64 -17.28 6.20
N TRP A 59 -12.84 -16.11 5.61
CA TRP A 59 -13.35 -16.05 4.23
C TRP A 59 -12.41 -16.71 3.21
N ASN A 60 -11.11 -16.48 3.33
CA ASN A 60 -10.12 -17.00 2.40
C ASN A 60 -9.58 -18.39 2.81
N GLN A 61 -10.12 -18.98 3.89
CA GLN A 61 -9.68 -20.27 4.41
C GLN A 61 -8.17 -20.34 4.62
N ASN A 62 -7.58 -19.23 5.08
CA ASN A 62 -6.16 -19.17 5.36
C ASN A 62 -5.84 -20.02 6.59
N PRO A 63 -4.79 -20.84 6.54
CA PRO A 63 -4.37 -21.66 7.67
C PRO A 63 -4.07 -20.82 8.90
N GLN A 64 -4.03 -21.46 10.05
CA GLN A 64 -3.59 -20.86 11.29
C GLN A 64 -2.15 -20.34 11.13
N ASP A 65 -1.86 -19.24 11.78
CA ASP A 65 -0.58 -18.55 11.73
C ASP A 65 -0.26 -17.93 13.09
N GLY A 66 1.00 -17.67 13.34
CA GLY A 66 1.48 -17.10 14.59
C GLY A 66 1.90 -18.18 15.61
N ASP A 67 2.72 -17.74 16.54
CA ASP A 67 3.21 -18.57 17.62
C ASP A 67 2.36 -18.40 18.88
N PHE A 68 2.29 -19.43 19.72
CA PHE A 68 1.68 -19.35 21.05
C PHE A 68 2.59 -18.65 22.07
N GLU A 69 3.68 -18.07 21.59
CA GLU A 69 4.63 -17.33 22.41
C GLU A 69 4.28 -15.84 22.46
N LEU A 70 4.73 -15.15 23.50
CA LEU A 70 4.59 -13.71 23.64
C LEU A 70 5.58 -13.02 22.70
N LEU A 71 5.09 -12.42 21.61
CA LEU A 71 5.90 -11.70 20.62
C LEU A 71 6.35 -10.30 21.09
N GLY A 72 6.18 -9.97 22.37
CA GLY A 72 6.50 -8.65 22.92
C GLY A 72 5.40 -7.59 22.70
N SER A 73 4.35 -7.94 21.99
CA SER A 73 3.11 -7.15 21.87
C SER A 73 1.97 -7.92 22.51
N SER A 74 1.30 -7.34 23.49
CA SER A 74 0.28 -8.03 24.29
C SER A 74 -1.02 -8.34 23.53
N TYR A 75 -1.18 -7.85 22.30
CA TYR A 75 -2.41 -7.98 21.52
C TYR A 75 -2.19 -8.63 20.16
N ASP A 76 -1.00 -9.07 19.87
CA ASP A 76 -0.64 -9.58 18.57
C ASP A 76 0.19 -10.86 18.69
N ASN A 77 -0.25 -11.91 18.06
CA ASN A 77 0.43 -13.21 17.98
C ASN A 77 0.73 -13.64 16.54
N THR A 78 0.39 -12.82 15.54
CA THR A 78 0.71 -13.07 14.13
C THR A 78 1.92 -12.28 13.65
N GLY A 79 2.25 -11.17 14.30
CA GLY A 79 3.44 -10.34 14.11
C GLY A 79 3.43 -9.48 12.83
N SER A 80 3.04 -10.03 11.69
CA SER A 80 3.11 -9.33 10.39
C SER A 80 2.17 -9.93 9.34
N LEU A 81 2.12 -9.30 8.16
CA LEU A 81 1.53 -9.90 6.97
C LEU A 81 2.40 -11.05 6.45
N GLY A 82 1.76 -12.09 5.94
CA GLY A 82 2.42 -13.27 5.40
C GLY A 82 1.53 -14.10 4.50
N ALA A 83 1.99 -15.30 4.17
CA ALA A 83 1.25 -16.23 3.33
C ALA A 83 -0.09 -16.66 3.92
N ASN A 84 -0.16 -16.76 5.25
CA ASN A 84 -1.34 -17.20 5.99
C ASN A 84 -2.10 -16.05 6.66
N THR A 85 -1.50 -14.87 6.78
CA THR A 85 -2.12 -13.66 7.34
C THR A 85 -2.12 -12.55 6.30
N TRP A 86 -3.22 -12.43 5.54
CA TRP A 86 -3.33 -11.47 4.43
C TRP A 86 -3.79 -10.08 4.85
N ARG A 87 -4.33 -9.97 6.03
CA ARG A 87 -4.64 -8.71 6.71
C ARG A 87 -4.19 -8.81 8.15
N HIS A 88 -3.45 -7.82 8.59
CA HIS A 88 -2.85 -7.77 9.91
C HIS A 88 -3.15 -6.43 10.59
N VAL A 89 -3.47 -6.46 11.88
CA VAL A 89 -3.69 -5.25 12.67
C VAL A 89 -2.47 -5.02 13.57
N ALA A 90 -1.66 -4.05 13.20
CA ALA A 90 -0.52 -3.62 13.99
C ALA A 90 -0.96 -2.70 15.14
N PHE A 91 -0.30 -2.84 16.28
CA PHE A 91 -0.46 -2.00 17.47
C PHE A 91 0.85 -1.27 17.72
N ILE A 92 0.79 0.05 17.77
CA ILE A 92 1.96 0.90 17.93
C ILE A 92 1.72 1.79 19.14
N GLU A 93 2.57 1.64 20.15
CA GLU A 93 2.53 2.43 21.36
C GLU A 93 3.38 3.68 21.18
N GLN A 94 2.84 4.82 21.59
CA GLN A 94 3.53 6.11 21.51
C GLN A 94 3.44 6.83 22.84
N ASP A 95 4.57 7.29 23.33
CA ASP A 95 4.67 8.24 24.44
C ASP A 95 4.47 9.69 23.98
N ALA A 96 4.43 10.62 24.93
CA ALA A 96 4.23 12.03 24.66
C ALA A 96 5.31 12.62 23.73
N GLU A 97 6.55 12.19 23.87
CA GLU A 97 7.67 12.67 23.07
C GLU A 97 7.47 12.26 21.59
N ARG A 98 7.11 11.01 21.34
CA ARG A 98 6.86 10.51 19.97
C ARG A 98 5.65 11.19 19.35
N ILE A 99 4.59 11.43 20.12
CA ILE A 99 3.40 12.13 19.63
C ILE A 99 3.75 13.57 19.20
N GLU A 100 4.57 14.28 19.97
CA GLU A 100 4.98 15.64 19.60
C GLU A 100 5.92 15.64 18.38
N GLN A 101 6.82 14.67 18.24
CA GLN A 101 7.63 14.49 17.05
C GLN A 101 6.77 14.28 15.80
N ALA A 102 5.71 13.45 15.89
CA ALA A 102 4.76 13.23 14.81
C ALA A 102 4.05 14.51 14.38
N ARG A 103 3.60 15.31 15.37
CA ARG A 103 2.97 16.63 15.15
C ARG A 103 3.92 17.62 14.49
N GLU A 104 5.16 17.67 14.95
CA GLU A 104 6.19 18.54 14.35
C GLU A 104 6.50 18.12 12.91
N SER A 105 6.62 16.84 12.64
CA SER A 105 6.78 16.29 11.29
C SER A 105 5.61 16.70 10.38
N GLY A 106 4.37 16.58 10.86
CA GLY A 106 3.18 17.00 10.13
C GLY A 106 3.17 18.50 9.83
N ARG A 107 3.52 19.34 10.83
CA ARG A 107 3.66 20.79 10.62
C ARG A 107 4.71 21.15 9.58
N LYS A 108 5.83 20.42 9.52
CA LYS A 108 6.86 20.61 8.48
C LYS A 108 6.33 20.27 7.09
N LEU A 109 5.57 19.17 6.94
CA LEU A 109 4.98 18.80 5.67
C LEU A 109 3.97 19.85 5.16
N THR A 110 3.12 20.38 6.03
CA THR A 110 2.18 21.45 5.67
C THR A 110 2.89 22.74 5.25
N ASN A 111 4.01 23.09 5.89
CA ASN A 111 4.80 24.27 5.56
C ASN A 111 5.60 24.14 4.24
N LEU A 112 5.93 22.93 3.80
CA LEU A 112 6.61 22.67 2.54
C LEU A 112 5.69 22.76 1.31
N GLY A 113 4.41 23.15 1.50
CA GLY A 113 3.46 23.28 0.39
C GLY A 113 3.06 21.94 -0.19
N MET A 114 3.23 20.86 0.55
CA MET A 114 2.52 19.62 0.21
C MET A 114 1.03 19.97 0.12
N PRO A 115 0.32 19.52 -0.93
CA PRO A 115 -1.06 19.90 -1.11
C PRO A 115 -1.87 19.44 0.11
N THR A 116 -2.02 20.35 1.07
CA THR A 116 -3.17 20.31 1.94
C THR A 116 -4.32 20.51 0.97
N VAL A 117 -5.21 19.53 0.87
CA VAL A 117 -6.44 19.71 0.11
C VAL A 117 -7.25 20.78 0.83
N ARG A 118 -6.95 22.01 0.48
CA ARG A 118 -7.78 23.15 0.88
C ARG A 118 -8.98 23.10 -0.07
N PRO A 119 -10.21 23.00 0.44
CA PRO A 119 -11.36 23.28 -0.37
C PRO A 119 -11.16 24.67 -0.99
N ALA A 120 -11.39 24.82 -2.30
CA ALA A 120 -11.14 26.06 -3.03
C ALA A 120 -11.86 27.30 -2.44
N ASP A 121 -12.83 27.09 -1.56
CA ASP A 121 -13.66 28.10 -0.92
C ASP A 121 -13.33 28.36 0.56
N ALA A 122 -12.33 27.68 1.13
CA ALA A 122 -11.89 27.97 2.51
C ALA A 122 -10.99 29.22 2.48
N GLY A 123 -11.60 30.39 2.71
CA GLY A 123 -10.85 31.63 2.95
C GLY A 123 -9.84 31.46 4.10
N ASP A 124 -8.96 32.45 4.25
CA ASP A 124 -7.87 32.45 5.27
C ASP A 124 -8.31 32.19 6.72
N SER A 125 -9.61 32.25 6.99
CA SER A 125 -10.22 31.93 8.29
C SER A 125 -10.26 30.44 8.62
N ALA A 126 -9.99 29.53 7.69
CA ALA A 126 -10.07 28.06 7.94
C ALA A 126 -8.83 27.49 8.66
N LEU A 127 -7.79 28.28 8.88
CA LEU A 127 -6.64 27.92 9.72
C LEU A 127 -6.81 28.34 11.17
N LEU A 128 -7.89 29.04 11.50
CA LEU A 128 -8.23 29.38 12.87
C LEU A 128 -9.11 28.29 13.48
N PRO A 129 -8.95 27.96 14.76
CA PRO A 129 -9.89 27.12 15.49
C PRO A 129 -11.31 27.58 15.22
N SER A 130 -12.27 26.63 15.16
CA SER A 130 -13.67 26.95 14.89
C SER A 130 -14.10 28.20 15.64
N ALA A 131 -14.97 29.03 15.04
CA ALA A 131 -15.40 30.31 15.63
C ALA A 131 -15.91 30.19 17.08
N ALA A 132 -16.26 28.98 17.54
CA ALA A 132 -16.60 28.69 18.92
C ALA A 132 -15.39 28.66 19.87
N THR A 133 -14.17 28.39 19.34
CA THR A 133 -12.92 28.42 20.11
C THR A 133 -12.15 29.73 19.90
N ALA A 134 -12.35 30.43 18.78
CA ALA A 134 -11.65 31.68 18.43
C ALA A 134 -12.10 32.89 19.27
N SER A 135 -13.23 32.81 19.98
CA SER A 135 -13.70 33.91 20.86
C SER A 135 -13.24 33.80 22.30
N ARG A 136 -12.50 32.76 22.68
CA ARG A 136 -11.98 32.63 24.06
C ARG A 136 -10.55 33.13 24.12
N ASN A 137 -10.33 34.07 25.03
CA ASN A 137 -8.99 34.52 25.42
C ASN A 137 -8.15 33.30 25.79
N PRO A 138 -6.89 33.17 25.35
CA PRO A 138 -6.00 32.08 25.74
C PRO A 138 -5.96 31.83 27.27
N GLN A 139 -6.14 32.86 28.07
CA GLN A 139 -6.23 32.77 29.53
C GLN A 139 -7.54 32.13 30.02
N GLU A 140 -8.65 32.27 29.29
CA GLU A 140 -9.92 31.63 29.63
C GLU A 140 -9.91 30.12 29.24
N ILE A 141 -9.20 29.77 28.15
CA ILE A 141 -8.96 28.38 27.75
C ILE A 141 -8.06 27.71 28.82
N LEU A 142 -7.01 28.36 29.26
CA LEU A 142 -6.13 27.89 30.33
C LEU A 142 -6.89 27.70 31.66
N ALA A 143 -7.77 28.62 32.03
CA ALA A 143 -8.57 28.54 33.23
C ALA A 143 -9.64 27.42 33.17
N ALA A 144 -10.19 27.14 32.01
CA ALA A 144 -11.17 26.07 31.80
C ALA A 144 -10.56 24.66 31.95
N TYR A 145 -9.25 24.54 31.81
CA TYR A 145 -8.50 23.26 31.90
C TYR A 145 -7.59 23.21 33.16
N ASP A 146 -7.96 23.90 34.24
CA ASP A 146 -7.21 23.90 35.48
C ASP A 146 -5.71 24.28 35.31
N GLY A 147 -5.42 25.15 34.32
CA GLY A 147 -4.06 25.58 33.98
C GLY A 147 -3.26 24.54 33.15
N LYS A 148 -3.84 23.40 32.79
CA LYS A 148 -3.26 22.48 31.87
C LYS A 148 -3.80 22.77 30.47
N LEU A 149 -2.88 23.05 29.53
CA LEU A 149 -3.22 23.01 28.09
C LEU A 149 -3.82 21.65 27.77
N PRO A 150 -4.76 21.52 26.77
CA PRO A 150 -5.16 20.21 26.23
C PRO A 150 -3.92 19.54 25.67
N ASP A 151 -3.36 18.69 26.50
CA ASP A 151 -2.03 18.17 26.34
C ASP A 151 -1.98 17.15 25.21
N THR A 152 -0.84 17.15 24.57
CA THR A 152 -0.31 15.92 23.96
C THR A 152 -0.58 14.80 24.95
N PRO A 153 -1.38 13.79 24.58
CA PRO A 153 -1.63 12.67 25.47
C PRO A 153 -0.30 12.11 25.97
N GLU A 154 -0.21 11.76 27.25
CA GLU A 154 0.99 11.12 27.80
C GLU A 154 1.28 9.79 27.08
N PHE A 155 0.23 9.20 26.50
CA PHE A 155 0.28 7.93 25.80
C PHE A 155 -0.83 7.86 24.73
N ARG A 156 -0.51 7.25 23.59
CA ARG A 156 -1.48 6.95 22.54
C ARG A 156 -1.15 5.61 21.87
N TRP A 157 -2.18 4.86 21.53
CA TRP A 157 -2.06 3.71 20.64
C TRP A 157 -2.48 4.09 19.23
N LEU A 158 -1.62 3.79 18.26
CA LEU A 158 -1.98 3.78 16.86
C LEU A 158 -2.27 2.33 16.46
N MET A 159 -3.37 2.14 15.76
CA MET A 159 -3.79 0.83 15.29
C MET A 159 -3.96 0.90 13.78
N SER A 160 -3.24 0.04 13.05
CA SER A 160 -3.28 0.03 11.60
C SER A 160 -3.65 -1.34 11.06
N SER A 161 -4.76 -1.40 10.33
CA SER A 161 -5.13 -2.61 9.61
C SER A 161 -4.41 -2.64 8.27
N ASP A 162 -3.26 -3.29 8.25
CA ASP A 162 -2.42 -3.42 7.05
C ASP A 162 -2.85 -4.55 6.13
N VAL A 163 -2.52 -4.41 4.83
CA VAL A 163 -2.93 -5.33 3.76
C VAL A 163 -2.02 -5.15 2.54
N CYS A 164 -2.09 -6.06 1.57
CA CYS A 164 -1.46 -5.86 0.26
C CYS A 164 -1.88 -4.53 -0.37
N LYS A 165 -0.91 -3.81 -0.92
CA LYS A 165 -1.13 -2.45 -1.46
C LYS A 165 -1.76 -2.45 -2.85
N HIS A 166 -1.77 -3.59 -3.57
CA HIS A 166 -2.24 -3.68 -4.97
C HIS A 166 -1.71 -2.51 -5.82
N CYS A 167 -0.37 -2.39 -5.87
CA CYS A 167 0.34 -1.28 -6.51
C CYS A 167 -0.05 -1.09 -7.97
N THR A 168 0.00 0.14 -8.47
CA THR A 168 -0.18 0.42 -9.90
C THR A 168 0.97 -0.19 -10.70
N TYR A 169 2.21 0.09 -10.31
CA TYR A 169 3.36 -0.68 -10.79
C TYR A 169 3.63 -1.79 -9.78
N ALA A 170 3.26 -3.01 -10.14
CA ALA A 170 3.30 -4.14 -9.22
C ALA A 170 4.58 -4.95 -9.42
N GLY A 171 5.63 -4.65 -8.66
CA GLY A 171 6.91 -5.36 -8.78
C GLY A 171 6.80 -6.87 -8.65
N CYS A 172 5.87 -7.37 -7.82
CA CYS A 172 5.60 -8.80 -7.70
C CYS A 172 5.05 -9.41 -9.01
N LEU A 173 4.27 -8.66 -9.78
CA LEU A 173 3.73 -9.08 -11.06
C LEU A 173 4.84 -9.05 -12.13
N ASP A 174 5.60 -7.96 -12.18
CA ASP A 174 6.64 -7.73 -13.20
C ASP A 174 7.74 -8.79 -13.17
N VAL A 175 8.07 -9.29 -11.98
CA VAL A 175 9.17 -10.26 -11.80
C VAL A 175 8.72 -11.72 -11.87
N CYS A 176 7.43 -11.99 -12.10
CA CYS A 176 6.91 -13.35 -12.09
C CYS A 176 7.26 -14.08 -13.41
N PRO A 177 8.13 -15.14 -13.38
CA PRO A 177 8.59 -15.79 -14.59
C PRO A 177 7.53 -16.68 -15.25
N THR A 178 6.51 -17.10 -14.50
CA THR A 178 5.45 -18.00 -15.00
C THR A 178 4.17 -17.24 -15.38
N GLY A 179 4.08 -15.91 -15.07
CA GLY A 179 2.85 -15.16 -15.23
C GLY A 179 1.74 -15.55 -14.26
N ALA A 180 2.09 -16.23 -13.15
CA ALA A 180 1.14 -16.62 -12.11
C ALA A 180 0.52 -15.43 -11.38
N LEU A 181 1.20 -14.28 -11.35
CA LEU A 181 0.60 -13.03 -10.89
C LEU A 181 0.03 -12.27 -12.08
N TYR A 182 -1.20 -11.83 -11.95
CA TYR A 182 -1.90 -11.08 -12.99
C TYR A 182 -2.79 -10.00 -12.37
N ARG A 183 -3.18 -9.05 -13.21
CA ARG A 183 -4.09 -7.98 -12.82
C ARG A 183 -5.49 -8.29 -13.30
N THR A 184 -6.46 -8.15 -12.42
CA THR A 184 -7.87 -8.39 -12.76
C THR A 184 -8.50 -7.12 -13.34
N GLU A 185 -9.72 -7.24 -13.85
CA GLU A 185 -10.56 -6.16 -14.36
C GLU A 185 -10.86 -5.08 -13.32
N PHE A 186 -10.76 -5.39 -12.03
CA PHE A 186 -10.92 -4.45 -10.91
C PHE A 186 -9.59 -3.79 -10.49
N GLY A 187 -8.51 -4.01 -11.24
CA GLY A 187 -7.18 -3.49 -10.93
C GLY A 187 -6.48 -4.20 -9.77
N THR A 188 -7.02 -5.29 -9.25
CA THR A 188 -6.36 -6.05 -8.20
C THR A 188 -5.25 -6.93 -8.79
N VAL A 189 -4.21 -7.18 -8.03
CA VAL A 189 -3.17 -8.15 -8.40
C VAL A 189 -3.43 -9.44 -7.63
N VAL A 190 -3.57 -10.55 -8.35
CA VAL A 190 -3.94 -11.87 -7.80
C VAL A 190 -2.88 -12.89 -8.17
N VAL A 191 -2.73 -13.92 -7.36
CA VAL A 191 -1.85 -15.07 -7.62
C VAL A 191 -2.72 -16.24 -8.07
N GLN A 192 -2.39 -16.81 -9.22
CA GLN A 192 -2.96 -18.07 -9.68
C GLN A 192 -2.07 -19.23 -9.20
N ALA A 193 -2.52 -19.92 -8.16
CA ALA A 193 -1.71 -20.88 -7.44
C ALA A 193 -1.30 -22.12 -8.27
N ASP A 194 -2.15 -22.53 -9.21
CA ASP A 194 -1.89 -23.68 -10.10
C ASP A 194 -0.85 -23.38 -11.20
N VAL A 195 -0.59 -22.10 -11.49
CA VAL A 195 0.46 -21.65 -12.41
C VAL A 195 1.75 -21.29 -11.64
N CYS A 196 1.64 -20.96 -10.35
CA CYS A 196 2.77 -20.58 -9.54
C CYS A 196 3.70 -21.77 -9.30
N ASN A 197 4.98 -21.63 -9.66
CA ASN A 197 6.02 -22.63 -9.40
C ASN A 197 6.74 -22.48 -8.04
N GLY A 198 6.40 -21.43 -7.26
CA GLY A 198 7.00 -21.20 -5.96
C GLY A 198 8.43 -20.65 -5.96
N CYS A 199 8.90 -20.05 -7.07
CA CYS A 199 10.28 -19.55 -7.18
C CYS A 199 10.65 -18.45 -6.17
N GLY A 200 9.65 -17.74 -5.59
CA GLY A 200 9.87 -16.69 -4.60
C GLY A 200 10.37 -15.34 -5.15
N THR A 201 10.53 -15.18 -6.46
CA THR A 201 11.01 -13.91 -7.05
C THR A 201 10.10 -12.72 -6.69
N CYS A 202 8.79 -12.96 -6.59
CA CYS A 202 7.80 -11.96 -6.20
C CYS A 202 7.96 -11.50 -4.75
N VAL A 203 8.50 -12.34 -3.86
CA VAL A 203 8.80 -11.97 -2.46
C VAL A 203 9.89 -10.90 -2.45
N ALA A 204 10.99 -11.13 -3.18
CA ALA A 204 12.06 -10.14 -3.33
C ALA A 204 11.63 -8.89 -4.12
N GLY A 205 10.66 -9.02 -5.04
CA GLY A 205 10.16 -7.93 -5.87
C GLY A 205 9.14 -7.01 -5.17
N CYS A 206 8.64 -7.38 -3.99
CA CYS A 206 7.64 -6.61 -3.27
C CYS A 206 8.30 -5.57 -2.34
N PRO A 207 8.15 -4.26 -2.58
CA PRO A 207 8.75 -3.24 -1.71
C PRO A 207 8.10 -3.16 -0.32
N PHE A 208 6.97 -3.82 -0.12
CA PHE A 208 6.21 -3.84 1.14
C PHE A 208 6.35 -5.14 1.94
N GLY A 209 7.01 -6.16 1.39
CA GLY A 209 7.18 -7.45 2.05
C GLY A 209 5.90 -8.25 2.33
N VAL A 210 4.80 -7.96 1.60
CA VAL A 210 3.46 -8.51 1.92
C VAL A 210 3.10 -9.79 1.17
N ILE A 211 3.93 -10.25 0.25
CA ILE A 211 3.76 -11.51 -0.46
C ILE A 211 4.78 -12.52 0.02
N GLU A 212 4.33 -13.70 0.31
CA GLU A 212 5.19 -14.75 0.87
C GLU A 212 4.85 -16.11 0.26
N ARG A 213 5.78 -17.06 0.32
CA ARG A 213 5.52 -18.46 -0.01
C ARG A 213 4.93 -19.18 1.19
N ARG A 214 3.91 -19.99 0.97
CA ARG A 214 3.24 -20.70 2.06
C ARG A 214 4.05 -21.91 2.54
N ASP A 215 4.44 -21.90 3.78
CA ASP A 215 5.00 -23.00 4.61
C ASP A 215 6.13 -23.85 4.06
N ASP A 216 7.01 -23.31 3.23
CA ASP A 216 8.24 -24.00 2.94
C ASP A 216 9.36 -23.08 2.47
N GLY A 217 10.56 -23.55 2.55
CA GLY A 217 11.73 -22.91 1.96
C GLY A 217 12.05 -23.38 0.54
N THR A 218 11.28 -24.31 -0.03
CA THR A 218 11.64 -25.00 -1.27
C THR A 218 10.53 -24.95 -2.29
N VAL A 219 10.89 -24.99 -3.58
CA VAL A 219 9.96 -25.18 -4.68
C VAL A 219 9.46 -26.62 -4.65
N GLN A 220 8.15 -26.80 -4.70
CA GLN A 220 7.51 -28.12 -4.72
C GLN A 220 6.71 -28.34 -5.99
N THR A 221 6.64 -29.57 -6.45
CA THR A 221 5.77 -29.94 -7.57
C THR A 221 4.30 -29.82 -7.16
N ARG A 222 3.41 -29.66 -8.16
CA ARG A 222 1.97 -29.54 -7.93
C ARG A 222 1.40 -30.78 -7.19
N ALA A 223 1.91 -31.99 -7.48
CA ALA A 223 1.47 -33.21 -6.83
C ALA A 223 1.85 -33.24 -5.32
N GLU A 224 3.00 -32.70 -4.97
CA GLU A 224 3.49 -32.72 -3.59
C GLU A 224 2.79 -31.68 -2.69
N ARG A 225 2.22 -30.61 -3.29
CA ARG A 225 1.62 -29.50 -2.52
C ARG A 225 0.37 -29.89 -1.72
N ASN A 226 -0.34 -30.91 -2.14
CA ASN A 226 -1.64 -31.28 -1.54
C ASN A 226 -1.54 -32.34 -0.43
N GLU A 227 -0.34 -32.82 -0.12
CA GLU A 227 -0.14 -33.93 0.84
C GLU A 227 0.35 -33.48 2.23
N HIS A 228 0.43 -32.17 2.47
CA HIS A 228 1.01 -31.65 3.70
C HIS A 228 -0.05 -31.06 4.63
N VAL A 229 0.00 -31.46 5.86
CA VAL A 229 -0.68 -30.84 7.00
C VAL A 229 0.33 -30.12 7.88
N ASN A 230 -0.09 -29.07 8.58
CA ASN A 230 0.75 -28.40 9.56
C ASN A 230 0.79 -29.18 10.88
N GLU A 231 1.54 -28.70 11.85
CA GLU A 231 1.64 -29.28 13.20
C GLU A 231 0.28 -29.35 13.95
N PHE A 232 -0.72 -28.58 13.49
CA PHE A 232 -2.10 -28.57 14.00
C PHE A 232 -3.02 -29.51 13.20
N GLU A 233 -2.47 -30.38 12.34
CA GLU A 233 -3.23 -31.28 11.46
C GLU A 233 -4.18 -30.55 10.49
N GLN A 234 -3.90 -29.26 10.23
CA GLN A 234 -4.66 -28.45 9.31
C GLN A 234 -4.13 -28.61 7.88
N GLU A 235 -5.03 -28.87 6.93
CA GLU A 235 -4.65 -28.90 5.52
C GLU A 235 -4.14 -27.53 5.09
N ILE A 236 -2.95 -27.50 4.48
CA ILE A 236 -2.32 -26.27 3.99
C ILE A 236 -2.56 -26.14 2.48
N PRO A 237 -3.51 -25.32 2.06
CA PRO A 237 -3.80 -25.16 0.64
C PRO A 237 -2.64 -24.46 -0.07
N ASN A 238 -2.32 -24.94 -1.28
CA ASN A 238 -1.31 -24.33 -2.15
C ASN A 238 0.06 -24.14 -1.51
N LYS A 239 0.54 -25.13 -0.76
CA LYS A 239 1.87 -25.11 -0.14
C LYS A 239 2.96 -24.85 -1.19
N GLY A 240 3.96 -24.07 -0.84
CA GLY A 240 5.07 -23.68 -1.71
C GLY A 240 4.74 -22.58 -2.71
N THR A 241 3.49 -22.17 -2.85
CA THR A 241 3.12 -21.08 -3.77
C THR A 241 3.13 -19.71 -3.08
N ALA A 242 3.23 -18.65 -3.88
CA ALA A 242 3.07 -17.29 -3.38
C ALA A 242 1.63 -17.03 -2.95
N ASN A 243 1.47 -16.37 -1.81
CA ASN A 243 0.17 -16.01 -1.26
C ASN A 243 0.16 -14.57 -0.77
N LYS A 244 -0.95 -13.89 -0.93
CA LYS A 244 -1.20 -12.52 -0.47
C LYS A 244 -2.68 -12.17 -0.64
N CYS A 245 -3.13 -11.06 -0.08
CA CYS A 245 -4.49 -10.55 -0.28
C CYS A 245 -4.84 -10.45 -1.78
N THR A 246 -6.04 -10.91 -2.14
CA THR A 246 -6.64 -10.86 -3.48
C THR A 246 -7.60 -9.69 -3.68
N LEU A 247 -7.80 -8.84 -2.68
CA LEU A 247 -8.91 -7.89 -2.54
C LEU A 247 -10.29 -8.59 -2.50
N CYS A 248 -10.33 -9.87 -2.09
CA CYS A 248 -11.51 -10.73 -2.19
C CYS A 248 -12.10 -10.74 -3.61
N TYR A 249 -11.27 -11.05 -4.60
CA TYR A 249 -11.66 -11.05 -6.02
C TYR A 249 -12.93 -11.87 -6.30
N ASP A 250 -13.06 -13.01 -5.63
CA ASP A 250 -14.22 -13.89 -5.66
C ASP A 250 -15.52 -13.19 -5.23
N ARG A 251 -15.43 -12.23 -4.27
CA ARG A 251 -16.57 -11.40 -3.86
C ARG A 251 -16.83 -10.27 -4.85
N LEU A 252 -15.77 -9.68 -5.42
CA LEU A 252 -15.90 -8.56 -6.36
C LEU A 252 -16.65 -8.97 -7.63
N ILE A 253 -16.39 -10.16 -8.18
CA ILE A 253 -17.05 -10.65 -9.38
C ILE A 253 -18.57 -10.85 -9.21
N VAL A 254 -19.05 -10.99 -7.98
CA VAL A 254 -20.49 -11.07 -7.67
C VAL A 254 -21.03 -9.77 -7.06
N GLY A 255 -20.25 -8.69 -7.09
CA GLY A 255 -20.66 -7.36 -6.61
C GLY A 255 -20.66 -7.20 -5.09
N GLU A 256 -20.00 -8.09 -4.36
CA GLU A 256 -19.93 -8.02 -2.91
C GLU A 256 -18.71 -7.24 -2.40
N THR A 257 -18.88 -6.58 -1.24
CA THR A 257 -17.80 -5.90 -0.52
C THR A 257 -16.81 -6.93 0.08
N PRO A 258 -15.48 -6.68 0.04
CA PRO A 258 -14.49 -7.52 0.70
C PRO A 258 -14.81 -7.79 2.16
N ALA A 259 -14.54 -9.02 2.63
CA ALA A 259 -14.91 -9.47 3.96
C ALA A 259 -14.40 -8.55 5.09
N CYS A 260 -13.16 -8.08 4.98
CA CYS A 260 -12.55 -7.20 5.96
C CYS A 260 -13.22 -5.82 6.05
N ALA A 261 -13.64 -5.24 4.94
CA ALA A 261 -14.37 -3.96 4.94
C ALA A 261 -15.80 -4.14 5.46
N LYS A 262 -16.46 -5.23 5.06
CA LYS A 262 -17.83 -5.54 5.49
C LYS A 262 -17.94 -5.73 7.02
N THR A 263 -16.92 -6.30 7.65
CA THR A 263 -16.91 -6.60 9.09
C THR A 263 -16.44 -5.46 9.97
N CYS A 264 -15.86 -4.38 9.42
CA CYS A 264 -15.25 -3.31 10.20
C CYS A 264 -16.30 -2.49 10.96
N PRO A 265 -16.37 -2.55 12.31
CA PRO A 265 -17.45 -1.92 13.07
C PRO A 265 -17.36 -0.39 13.09
N THR A 266 -16.15 0.17 12.96
CA THR A 266 -15.92 1.62 12.95
C THR A 266 -15.89 2.19 11.54
N THR A 267 -16.04 1.36 10.50
CA THR A 267 -15.85 1.75 9.11
C THR A 267 -14.47 2.39 8.83
N SER A 268 -13.48 2.05 9.67
CA SER A 268 -12.09 2.43 9.43
C SER A 268 -11.59 1.92 8.06
N ILE A 269 -12.08 0.74 7.65
CA ILE A 269 -11.81 0.18 6.33
C ILE A 269 -13.01 0.44 5.43
N LYS A 270 -12.83 1.34 4.47
CA LYS A 270 -13.80 1.61 3.41
C LYS A 270 -13.35 0.94 2.13
N PHE A 271 -14.30 0.61 1.27
CA PHE A 271 -14.08 -0.04 -0.01
C PHE A 271 -14.94 0.60 -1.08
N GLY A 272 -14.39 0.81 -2.25
CA GLY A 272 -15.09 1.43 -3.40
C GLY A 272 -14.14 1.66 -4.56
N ASP A 273 -14.54 2.56 -5.46
CA ASP A 273 -13.69 3.01 -6.55
C ASP A 273 -12.49 3.76 -5.99
N ARG A 274 -11.30 3.43 -6.49
CA ARG A 274 -10.04 3.93 -5.92
C ARG A 274 -10.00 5.46 -5.85
N GLU A 275 -10.45 6.11 -6.91
CA GLU A 275 -10.47 7.58 -6.98
C GLU A 275 -11.38 8.16 -5.89
N SER A 276 -12.58 7.62 -5.73
CA SER A 276 -13.49 8.01 -4.66
C SER A 276 -12.91 7.73 -3.26
N MET A 277 -12.16 6.65 -3.09
CA MET A 277 -11.47 6.35 -1.83
C MET A 277 -10.35 7.36 -1.54
N VAL A 278 -9.63 7.81 -2.57
CA VAL A 278 -8.60 8.86 -2.44
C VAL A 278 -9.23 10.20 -2.08
N GLU A 279 -10.32 10.60 -2.74
CA GLU A 279 -11.05 11.83 -2.42
C GLU A 279 -11.55 11.83 -0.96
N GLN A 280 -12.21 10.76 -0.53
CA GLN A 280 -12.67 10.63 0.86
C GLN A 280 -11.50 10.67 1.86
N ALA A 281 -10.36 10.10 1.51
CA ALA A 281 -9.17 10.12 2.34
C ALA A 281 -8.59 11.53 2.46
N GLN A 282 -8.56 12.30 1.35
CA GLN A 282 -8.14 13.69 1.33
C GLN A 282 -9.05 14.59 2.17
N GLU A 283 -10.35 14.45 2.00
CA GLU A 283 -11.34 15.17 2.82
C GLU A 283 -11.16 14.87 4.31
N ARG A 284 -10.90 13.60 4.65
CA ARG A 284 -10.70 13.19 6.04
C ARG A 284 -9.43 13.80 6.64
N VAL A 285 -8.32 13.85 5.90
CA VAL A 285 -7.11 14.54 6.35
C VAL A 285 -7.39 16.01 6.58
N ALA A 286 -8.09 16.68 5.67
CA ALA A 286 -8.45 18.09 5.85
C ALA A 286 -9.29 18.32 7.12
N GLN A 287 -10.25 17.43 7.41
CA GLN A 287 -11.04 17.48 8.64
C GLN A 287 -10.16 17.33 9.90
N LEU A 288 -9.21 16.39 9.89
CA LEU A 288 -8.31 16.17 11.01
C LEU A 288 -7.36 17.36 11.23
N HIS A 289 -6.85 17.94 10.16
CA HIS A 289 -6.04 19.15 10.24
C HIS A 289 -6.83 20.33 10.83
N ALA A 290 -8.10 20.49 10.42
CA ALA A 290 -8.98 21.51 11.01
C ALA A 290 -9.28 21.28 12.50
N GLN A 291 -9.15 20.04 13.00
CA GLN A 291 -9.26 19.67 14.40
C GLN A 291 -7.93 19.78 15.16
N GLY A 292 -6.85 20.23 14.50
CA GLY A 292 -5.53 20.39 15.11
C GLY A 292 -4.63 19.15 15.06
N MET A 293 -5.08 18.05 14.44
CA MET A 293 -4.26 16.84 14.24
C MET A 293 -3.38 17.01 12.98
N THR A 294 -2.34 17.83 13.10
CA THR A 294 -1.44 18.18 11.98
C THR A 294 -0.60 17.01 11.47
N GLU A 295 -0.45 15.97 12.27
CA GLU A 295 0.25 14.73 11.95
C GLU A 295 -0.47 13.86 10.91
N ALA A 296 -1.78 14.08 10.67
CA ALA A 296 -2.55 13.30 9.72
C ALA A 296 -2.01 13.43 8.29
N ARG A 297 -1.74 12.33 7.64
CA ARG A 297 -1.18 12.27 6.29
C ARG A 297 -1.69 11.08 5.49
N LEU A 298 -1.61 11.16 4.16
CA LEU A 298 -1.97 10.05 3.28
C LEU A 298 -0.74 9.26 2.85
N TYR A 299 -0.96 7.96 2.72
CA TYR A 299 0.02 7.03 2.16
C TYR A 299 -0.62 6.20 1.05
N GLY A 300 0.09 6.03 -0.07
CA GLY A 300 -0.35 5.25 -1.22
C GLY A 300 -1.29 5.99 -2.21
N ALA A 301 -1.67 7.24 -1.92
CA ALA A 301 -2.50 8.04 -2.82
C ALA A 301 -1.72 8.67 -3.98
N ASN A 302 -0.41 8.91 -3.81
CA ASN A 302 0.42 9.64 -4.77
C ASN A 302 0.70 8.80 -6.04
N PRO A 303 0.23 9.23 -7.24
CA PRO A 303 0.50 8.51 -8.48
C PRO A 303 1.96 8.63 -8.95
N ASN A 304 2.71 9.58 -8.41
CA ASN A 304 4.09 9.85 -8.80
C ASN A 304 5.12 9.18 -7.90
N ASP A 305 4.70 8.38 -6.91
CA ASP A 305 5.61 7.58 -6.10
C ASP A 305 6.27 6.45 -6.91
N GLY A 306 7.25 5.74 -6.31
CA GLY A 306 7.97 4.68 -6.98
C GLY A 306 7.14 3.45 -7.36
N VAL A 307 5.86 3.37 -6.92
CA VAL A 307 4.91 2.29 -7.24
C VAL A 307 3.68 2.78 -8.01
N GLY A 308 3.61 4.08 -8.37
CA GLY A 308 2.50 4.68 -9.11
C GLY A 308 1.20 4.82 -8.30
N GLY A 309 1.32 4.95 -7.00
CA GLY A 309 0.21 4.86 -6.06
C GLY A 309 -0.29 3.42 -5.87
N THR A 310 -1.18 3.25 -4.93
CA THR A 310 -1.67 1.93 -4.51
C THR A 310 -3.18 1.81 -4.56
N GLY A 311 -3.69 0.58 -4.61
CA GLY A 311 -5.11 0.27 -4.45
C GLY A 311 -5.57 0.30 -3.00
N SER A 312 -4.66 0.26 -2.04
CA SER A 312 -4.94 0.41 -0.61
C SER A 312 -4.32 1.70 -0.12
N VAL A 313 -5.17 2.70 0.15
CA VAL A 313 -4.76 4.03 0.64
C VAL A 313 -4.95 4.08 2.15
N PHE A 314 -4.01 4.70 2.84
CA PHE A 314 -4.01 4.81 4.30
C PHE A 314 -3.99 6.27 4.72
N LEU A 315 -4.79 6.59 5.73
CA LEU A 315 -4.61 7.79 6.55
C LEU A 315 -3.80 7.39 7.78
N LEU A 316 -2.65 8.00 7.95
CA LEU A 316 -1.72 7.74 9.04
C LEU A 316 -1.65 8.96 9.97
N LEU A 317 -1.37 8.73 11.26
CA LEU A 317 -1.17 9.77 12.28
C LEU A 317 0.30 9.90 12.71
N ASP A 318 1.22 9.33 11.93
CA ASP A 318 2.67 9.46 12.07
C ASP A 318 3.34 9.15 10.74
N GLU A 319 4.66 9.14 10.72
CA GLU A 319 5.45 8.77 9.55
C GLU A 319 5.21 7.31 9.16
N PRO A 320 5.27 6.98 7.85
CA PRO A 320 5.00 5.63 7.36
C PRO A 320 5.85 4.54 8.04
N GLU A 321 7.11 4.86 8.37
CA GLU A 321 8.07 3.95 9.00
C GLU A 321 7.59 3.44 10.36
N VAL A 322 6.83 4.26 11.09
CA VAL A 322 6.26 3.90 12.39
C VAL A 322 5.25 2.75 12.25
N TYR A 323 4.62 2.66 11.08
CA TYR A 323 3.69 1.60 10.72
C TYR A 323 4.34 0.44 9.97
N GLY A 324 5.69 0.42 9.89
CA GLY A 324 6.42 -0.56 9.10
C GLY A 324 6.28 -0.40 7.58
N LEU A 325 5.83 0.76 7.13
CA LEU A 325 5.67 1.08 5.72
C LEU A 325 6.91 1.80 5.19
N PRO A 326 7.44 1.44 4.00
CA PRO A 326 8.56 2.17 3.42
C PRO A 326 8.13 3.60 3.06
N PRO A 327 8.93 4.63 3.39
CA PRO A 327 8.59 6.04 3.12
C PRO A 327 8.57 6.35 1.61
N ASP A 328 9.42 5.69 0.85
CA ASP A 328 9.52 5.81 -0.61
C ASP A 328 9.52 4.40 -1.25
N PRO A 329 8.35 3.77 -1.38
CA PRO A 329 8.26 2.46 -1.98
C PRO A 329 8.63 2.54 -3.46
N ARG A 330 9.56 1.69 -3.92
CA ARG A 330 10.05 1.71 -5.29
C ARG A 330 10.07 0.34 -5.91
N VAL A 331 9.57 0.26 -7.14
CA VAL A 331 9.63 -0.95 -7.95
C VAL A 331 10.88 -0.91 -8.81
N PRO A 332 11.79 -1.88 -8.67
CA PRO A 332 13.05 -1.89 -9.42
C PRO A 332 12.85 -1.88 -10.94
N THR A 333 11.77 -2.49 -11.41
CA THR A 333 11.47 -2.62 -12.84
C THR A 333 11.00 -1.30 -13.48
N LYS A 334 10.47 -0.35 -12.71
CA LYS A 334 10.03 0.95 -13.20
C LYS A 334 11.13 1.75 -13.92
N ASP A 335 12.36 1.63 -13.45
CA ASP A 335 13.49 2.39 -13.97
C ASP A 335 14.25 1.68 -15.09
N LEU A 336 13.89 0.44 -15.42
CA LEU A 336 14.57 -0.35 -16.46
C LEU A 336 14.69 0.39 -17.81
N PRO A 337 13.66 1.06 -18.35
CA PRO A 337 13.77 1.79 -19.60
C PRO A 337 14.84 2.90 -19.53
N GLN A 338 14.87 3.65 -18.43
CA GLN A 338 15.86 4.69 -18.22
C GLN A 338 17.28 4.11 -18.05
N MET A 339 17.41 3.00 -17.34
CA MET A 339 18.68 2.29 -17.16
C MET A 339 19.21 1.77 -18.49
N PHE A 340 18.38 1.17 -19.33
CA PHE A 340 18.76 0.72 -20.67
C PHE A 340 19.18 1.87 -21.57
N LYS A 341 18.46 2.99 -21.54
CA LYS A 341 18.82 4.19 -22.30
C LYS A 341 20.19 4.75 -21.89
N THR A 342 20.46 4.86 -20.60
CA THR A 342 21.75 5.33 -20.09
C THR A 342 22.88 4.35 -20.41
N ALA A 343 22.64 3.06 -20.29
CA ALA A 343 23.58 2.01 -20.65
C ALA A 343 23.92 2.05 -22.16
N ALA A 344 22.92 2.25 -23.02
CA ALA A 344 23.13 2.38 -24.46
C ALA A 344 23.99 3.61 -24.82
N ILE A 345 23.75 4.74 -24.17
CA ILE A 345 24.58 5.96 -24.35
C ILE A 345 26.03 5.71 -23.91
N ALA A 346 26.21 5.05 -22.75
CA ALA A 346 27.56 4.72 -22.28
C ALA A 346 28.27 3.74 -23.22
N ALA A 347 27.57 2.72 -23.71
CA ALA A 347 28.12 1.77 -24.69
C ALA A 347 28.53 2.49 -26.01
N ALA A 348 27.68 3.36 -26.52
CA ALA A 348 28.00 4.15 -27.71
C ALA A 348 29.23 5.05 -27.49
N GLY A 349 29.35 5.67 -26.31
CA GLY A 349 30.54 6.44 -25.93
C GLY A 349 31.81 5.59 -25.89
N MET A 350 31.75 4.39 -25.32
CA MET A 350 32.89 3.46 -25.30
C MET A 350 33.29 3.02 -26.71
N VAL A 351 32.34 2.65 -27.55
CA VAL A 351 32.62 2.31 -28.95
C VAL A 351 33.23 3.46 -29.69
N GLY A 352 32.73 4.69 -29.52
CA GLY A 352 33.30 5.90 -30.09
C GLY A 352 34.74 6.15 -29.65
N ALA A 353 35.02 6.01 -28.36
CA ALA A 353 36.37 6.18 -27.82
C ALA A 353 37.36 5.14 -28.39
N VAL A 354 36.92 3.87 -28.45
CA VAL A 354 37.73 2.81 -29.08
C VAL A 354 37.99 3.10 -30.54
N ALA A 355 36.96 3.47 -31.30
CA ALA A 355 37.15 3.86 -32.73
C ALA A 355 38.12 5.01 -32.92
N LEU A 356 38.05 6.06 -32.12
CA LEU A 356 38.96 7.18 -32.13
C LEU A 356 40.39 6.76 -31.78
N ALA A 357 40.58 5.86 -30.80
CA ALA A 357 41.89 5.33 -30.45
C ALA A 357 42.52 4.55 -31.61
N PHE A 358 41.76 3.72 -32.32
CA PHE A 358 42.22 2.98 -33.48
C PHE A 358 42.51 3.89 -34.70
N LEU A 359 41.71 4.93 -34.91
CA LEU A 359 41.93 5.91 -35.99
C LEU A 359 43.11 6.85 -35.69
N GLY A 360 43.27 7.26 -34.43
CA GLY A 360 44.39 8.13 -34.01
C GLY A 360 45.72 7.42 -33.89
N GLY A 361 45.76 6.12 -33.70
CA GLY A 361 46.98 5.30 -33.64
C GLY A 361 47.61 4.95 -34.99
N ARG A 362 47.05 5.41 -36.10
CA ARG A 362 47.59 5.24 -37.45
C ARG A 362 48.49 6.44 -37.87
N LYS A 363 49.48 6.77 -37.05
CA LYS A 363 50.57 7.65 -37.47
C LYS A 363 51.88 6.86 -37.51
#